data_ef3ec013aae9350c06c3e002f2943082
#
_entry.id   ef3ec013aae9350c06c3e002f2943082
#
_cell.length_a   1.000
_cell.length_b   1.000
_cell.length_c   1.000
_cell.angle_alpha   90.00
_cell.angle_beta   90.00
_cell.angle_gamma   90.00
#
_symmetry.space_group_name_H-M   'P 1'
#
loop_
_entity.id
_entity.type
_entity.pdbx_description
1 polymer ?
#
loop_
_entity_poly.entity_id
_entity_poly.type
_entity_poly.pdbx_seq_one_letter_code
_entity_poly.pdbx_strand_id
1 'polypeptide(L)'
;MFHGNINLATALGLKELQSRIAAAKIPPSKLDETLNLATWNVRDFGKKRRRPESLHFIAEILGQFDLIALVELRDNLTDFHEVLSYLGPSWKAIFSDYDLDAGGNRERLAYLYDTRAVRFTGLASEAGEPRRKVNGEYVPELSFW
;
A
#
# COMPACT_ATOMS: atom_id res chain seq x y z
N MET A 1 16.37 -3.10 0.39
CA MET A 1 15.75 -1.88 -0.16
C MET A 1 16.75 -1.15 -1.04
N PHE A 2 16.31 -0.55 -2.15
CA PHE A 2 17.20 0.01 -3.19
C PHE A 2 16.84 1.47 -3.48
N HIS A 3 17.48 2.39 -2.80
CA HIS A 3 17.21 3.81 -3.00
C HIS A 3 17.98 4.45 -4.18
N GLY A 4 18.94 3.74 -4.76
CA GLY A 4 19.76 4.25 -5.87
C GLY A 4 20.54 5.51 -5.49
N ASN A 5 20.74 6.40 -6.47
CA ASN A 5 21.40 7.68 -6.25
C ASN A 5 20.39 8.71 -5.74
N ILE A 6 20.53 9.08 -4.48
CA ILE A 6 19.68 10.08 -3.80
C ILE A 6 20.51 11.32 -3.43
N ASN A 7 19.85 12.47 -3.33
CA ASN A 7 20.50 13.69 -2.86
C ASN A 7 20.76 13.65 -1.34
N LEU A 8 21.63 14.54 -0.87
CA LEU A 8 22.03 14.59 0.55
C LEU A 8 20.83 14.82 1.48
N ALA A 9 19.87 15.66 1.11
CA ALA A 9 18.71 15.95 1.94
C ALA A 9 17.84 14.69 2.14
N THR A 10 17.58 13.94 1.06
CA THR A 10 16.88 12.66 1.12
C THR A 10 17.63 11.63 1.97
N ALA A 11 18.96 11.55 1.82
CA ALA A 11 19.78 10.63 2.60
C ALA A 11 19.73 10.94 4.10
N LEU A 12 19.81 12.22 4.48
CA LEU A 12 19.68 12.66 5.87
C LEU A 12 18.28 12.37 6.43
N GLY A 13 17.23 12.63 5.64
CA GLY A 13 15.85 12.31 6.04
C GLY A 13 15.62 10.82 6.23
N LEU A 14 16.17 9.97 5.36
CA LEU A 14 16.12 8.51 5.52
C LEU A 14 16.84 8.05 6.79
N LYS A 15 18.01 8.60 7.08
CA LYS A 15 18.74 8.27 8.31
C LYS A 15 17.94 8.63 9.57
N GLU A 16 17.30 9.78 9.59
CA GLU A 16 16.40 10.17 10.69
C GLU A 16 15.18 9.24 10.78
N LEU A 17 14.54 8.92 9.64
CA LEU A 17 13.41 7.99 9.61
C LEU A 17 13.81 6.61 10.14
N GLN A 18 14.95 6.07 9.71
CA GLN A 18 15.47 4.78 10.18
C GLN A 18 15.72 4.78 11.69
N SER A 19 16.21 5.89 12.24
CA SER A 19 16.36 6.05 13.69
C SER A 19 15.00 5.96 14.41
N ARG A 20 13.96 6.59 13.86
CA ARG A 20 12.60 6.55 14.41
C ARG A 20 11.97 5.15 14.27
N ILE A 21 12.17 4.48 13.15
CA ILE A 21 11.74 3.10 12.94
C ILE A 21 12.39 2.17 13.98
N ALA A 22 13.69 2.31 14.19
CA ALA A 22 14.40 1.53 15.20
C ALA A 22 13.86 1.79 16.62
N ALA A 23 13.54 3.04 16.95
CA ALA A 23 12.94 3.41 18.21
C ALA A 23 11.50 2.86 18.40
N ALA A 24 10.77 2.64 17.32
CA ALA A 24 9.44 2.04 17.34
C ALA A 24 9.44 0.55 17.71
N LYS A 25 10.62 -0.11 17.70
CA LYS A 25 10.79 -1.51 18.07
C LYS A 25 9.83 -2.47 17.34
N ILE A 26 9.62 -2.24 16.06
CA ILE A 26 8.86 -3.16 15.22
C ILE A 26 9.57 -4.52 15.28
N PRO A 27 8.86 -5.62 15.61
CA PRO A 27 9.50 -6.94 15.66
C PRO A 27 10.13 -7.28 14.32
N PRO A 28 11.31 -7.89 14.29
CA PRO A 28 11.89 -8.35 13.03
C PRO A 28 10.98 -9.43 12.44
N SER A 29 10.79 -9.38 11.12
CA SER A 29 10.17 -10.48 10.41
C SER A 29 11.03 -11.74 10.56
N LYS A 30 10.40 -12.82 10.96
CA LYS A 30 11.01 -14.15 11.02
C LYS A 30 10.23 -15.04 10.06
N LEU A 31 10.77 -15.28 8.90
CA LEU A 31 10.11 -15.90 7.74
C LEU A 31 9.29 -17.15 8.06
N ASP A 32 9.65 -17.90 9.09
CA ASP A 32 8.97 -19.14 9.48
C ASP A 32 8.21 -19.06 10.81
N GLU A 33 8.29 -17.92 11.54
CA GLU A 33 7.72 -17.81 12.89
C GLU A 33 6.74 -16.65 13.03
N THR A 34 7.00 -15.51 12.39
CA THR A 34 6.23 -14.27 12.56
C THR A 34 5.97 -13.59 11.25
N LEU A 35 4.78 -13.00 11.10
CA LEU A 35 4.36 -12.21 9.96
C LEU A 35 4.00 -10.80 10.43
N ASN A 36 4.69 -9.79 9.93
CA ASN A 36 4.39 -8.39 10.20
C ASN A 36 3.34 -7.89 9.20
N LEU A 37 2.17 -7.56 9.71
CA LEU A 37 1.05 -7.05 8.91
C LEU A 37 0.85 -5.56 9.15
N ALA A 38 0.50 -4.82 8.10
CA ALA A 38 0.11 -3.43 8.20
C ALA A 38 -1.09 -3.10 7.30
N THR A 39 -1.81 -2.06 7.67
CA THR A 39 -2.74 -1.36 6.80
C THR A 39 -2.40 0.12 6.83
N TRP A 40 -2.42 0.77 5.67
CA TRP A 40 -2.08 2.18 5.57
C TRP A 40 -2.94 2.89 4.52
N ASN A 41 -3.62 3.94 4.98
CA ASN A 41 -4.24 4.90 4.07
C ASN A 41 -3.15 5.91 3.64
N VAL A 42 -2.66 5.79 2.42
CA VAL A 42 -1.61 6.67 1.88
C VAL A 42 -2.20 7.93 1.25
N ARG A 43 -3.44 8.24 1.54
CA ARG A 43 -4.21 9.42 1.12
C ARG A 43 -3.96 9.85 -0.33
N ASP A 44 -4.94 9.62 -1.21
CA ASP A 44 -4.91 10.07 -2.61
C ASP A 44 -3.64 9.65 -3.38
N PHE A 45 -3.12 8.42 -3.15
CA PHE A 45 -1.86 7.98 -3.73
C PHE A 45 -2.00 7.76 -5.24
N GLY A 46 -1.31 8.60 -6.01
CA GLY A 46 -1.41 8.65 -7.47
C GLY A 46 -2.39 9.70 -8.01
N LYS A 47 -3.05 10.51 -7.17
CA LYS A 47 -3.83 11.66 -7.61
C LYS A 47 -2.95 12.79 -8.14
N LYS A 48 -1.83 13.02 -7.48
CA LYS A 48 -0.78 13.96 -7.89
C LYS A 48 0.57 13.30 -7.67
N ARG A 49 1.53 13.61 -8.53
CA ARG A 49 2.92 13.16 -8.38
C ARG A 49 3.47 13.60 -7.02
N ARG A 50 4.00 12.67 -6.26
CA ARG A 50 4.68 12.97 -5.00
C ARG A 50 6.12 13.39 -5.24
N ARG A 51 6.71 14.07 -4.26
CA ARG A 51 8.14 14.36 -4.30
C ARG A 51 8.92 13.04 -4.21
N PRO A 52 10.05 12.92 -4.92
CA PRO A 52 10.89 11.72 -4.86
C PRO A 52 11.26 11.31 -3.42
N GLU A 53 11.59 12.28 -2.56
CA GLU A 53 11.92 12.02 -1.16
C GLU A 53 10.79 11.29 -0.42
N SER A 54 9.54 11.69 -0.68
CA SER A 54 8.37 11.06 -0.05
C SER A 54 8.21 9.60 -0.47
N LEU A 55 8.53 9.27 -1.72
CA LEU A 55 8.45 7.89 -2.21
C LEU A 55 9.50 7.00 -1.56
N HIS A 56 10.71 7.54 -1.34
CA HIS A 56 11.75 6.84 -0.58
C HIS A 56 11.32 6.58 0.87
N PHE A 57 10.71 7.57 1.53
CA PHE A 57 10.23 7.42 2.91
C PHE A 57 9.08 6.42 3.01
N ILE A 58 8.15 6.44 2.05
CA ILE A 58 7.07 5.45 1.97
C ILE A 58 7.66 4.05 1.83
N ALA A 59 8.60 3.84 0.92
CA ALA A 59 9.25 2.55 0.74
C ALA A 59 9.95 2.07 2.02
N GLU A 60 10.67 2.96 2.72
CA GLU A 60 11.37 2.64 3.96
C GLU A 60 10.42 2.16 5.06
N ILE A 61 9.24 2.79 5.19
CA ILE A 61 8.21 2.37 6.14
C ILE A 61 7.59 1.03 5.73
N LEU A 62 7.20 0.89 4.46
CA LEU A 62 6.57 -0.34 3.97
C LEU A 62 7.49 -1.55 4.11
N GLY A 63 8.79 -1.36 3.90
CA GLY A 63 9.79 -2.42 4.02
C GLY A 63 9.96 -3.00 5.44
N GLN A 64 9.25 -2.48 6.45
CA GLN A 64 9.23 -3.02 7.82
C GLN A 64 8.19 -4.13 8.01
N PHE A 65 7.37 -4.39 7.02
CA PHE A 65 6.27 -5.34 7.07
C PHE A 65 6.41 -6.39 5.97
N ASP A 66 5.68 -7.50 6.11
CA ASP A 66 5.70 -8.61 5.14
C ASP A 66 4.48 -8.60 4.20
N LEU A 67 3.34 -8.12 4.72
CA LEU A 67 2.10 -7.96 3.98
C LEU A 67 1.42 -6.66 4.41
N ILE A 68 1.07 -5.84 3.42
CA ILE A 68 0.51 -4.51 3.66
C ILE A 68 -0.73 -4.31 2.80
N ALA A 69 -1.84 -3.90 3.42
CA ALA A 69 -3.00 -3.39 2.71
C ALA A 69 -2.88 -1.87 2.57
N LEU A 70 -2.74 -1.39 1.33
CA LEU A 70 -2.78 0.04 1.01
C LEU A 70 -4.15 0.41 0.49
N VAL A 71 -4.73 1.47 1.03
CA VAL A 71 -6.00 2.04 0.58
C VAL A 71 -5.80 3.42 -0.03
N GLU A 72 -6.79 3.90 -0.77
CA GLU A 72 -6.79 5.17 -1.51
C GLU A 72 -5.75 5.25 -2.65
N LEU A 73 -5.45 4.12 -3.32
CA LEU A 73 -4.71 4.16 -4.57
C LEU A 73 -5.60 4.68 -5.69
N ARG A 74 -5.09 5.67 -6.42
CA ARG A 74 -5.74 6.26 -7.60
C ARG A 74 -5.33 5.55 -8.90
N ASP A 75 -5.92 5.98 -10.01
CA ASP A 75 -5.67 5.40 -11.35
C ASP A 75 -4.21 5.43 -11.77
N ASN A 76 -3.48 6.50 -11.42
CA ASN A 76 -2.08 6.64 -11.78
C ASN A 76 -1.19 5.89 -10.79
N LEU A 77 -0.71 4.75 -11.20
CA LEU A 77 0.16 3.88 -10.40
C LEU A 77 1.66 4.18 -10.54
N THR A 78 2.05 5.27 -11.19
CA THR A 78 3.49 5.60 -11.41
C THR A 78 4.26 5.69 -10.10
N ASP A 79 3.76 6.45 -9.13
CA ASP A 79 4.39 6.57 -7.80
C ASP A 79 4.43 5.24 -7.05
N PHE A 80 3.37 4.45 -7.20
CA PHE A 80 3.29 3.12 -6.61
C PHE A 80 4.36 2.17 -7.17
N HIS A 81 4.51 2.13 -8.51
CA HIS A 81 5.54 1.30 -9.14
C HIS A 81 6.95 1.75 -8.77
N GLU A 82 7.17 3.04 -8.59
CA GLU A 82 8.44 3.56 -8.12
C GLU A 82 8.74 3.11 -6.69
N VAL A 83 7.77 3.20 -5.77
CA VAL A 83 7.90 2.66 -4.41
C VAL A 83 8.19 1.16 -4.44
N LEU A 84 7.46 0.40 -5.27
CA LEU A 84 7.68 -1.05 -5.41
C LEU A 84 9.11 -1.36 -5.91
N SER A 85 9.65 -0.54 -6.82
CA SER A 85 11.03 -0.69 -7.29
C SER A 85 12.07 -0.47 -6.18
N TYR A 86 11.82 0.46 -5.27
CA TYR A 86 12.69 0.71 -4.11
C TYR A 86 12.64 -0.42 -3.09
N LEU A 87 11.51 -1.06 -2.92
CA LEU A 87 11.37 -2.25 -2.07
C LEU A 87 12.18 -3.43 -2.61
N GLY A 88 12.27 -3.55 -3.94
CA GLY A 88 13.12 -4.53 -4.62
C GLY A 88 12.37 -5.74 -5.20
N PRO A 89 13.10 -6.67 -5.83
CA PRO A 89 12.52 -7.69 -6.70
C PRO A 89 11.70 -8.78 -5.97
N SER A 90 11.87 -8.93 -4.66
CA SER A 90 11.06 -9.85 -3.87
C SER A 90 9.67 -9.33 -3.57
N TRP A 91 9.41 -8.05 -3.81
CA TRP A 91 8.11 -7.44 -3.55
C TRP A 91 7.18 -7.55 -4.74
N LYS A 92 5.95 -7.89 -4.45
CA LYS A 92 4.85 -7.94 -5.43
C LYS A 92 3.62 -7.25 -4.88
N ALA A 93 2.68 -6.95 -5.79
CA ALA A 93 1.40 -6.39 -5.43
C ALA A 93 0.27 -7.05 -6.22
N ILE A 94 -0.89 -7.11 -5.59
CA ILE A 94 -2.18 -7.37 -6.22
C ILE A 94 -3.10 -6.20 -5.94
N PHE A 95 -4.01 -5.91 -6.88
CA PHE A 95 -4.91 -4.78 -6.80
C PHE A 95 -6.35 -5.26 -6.85
N SER A 96 -7.23 -4.60 -6.11
CA SER A 96 -8.67 -4.66 -6.40
C SER A 96 -8.97 -3.92 -7.69
N ASP A 97 -10.08 -4.26 -8.32
CA ASP A 97 -10.69 -3.35 -9.28
C ASP A 97 -11.16 -2.07 -8.56
N TYR A 98 -11.34 -1.00 -9.31
CA TYR A 98 -11.98 0.17 -8.73
C TYR A 98 -13.46 0.13 -9.07
N ASP A 99 -14.25 0.48 -8.10
CA ASP A 99 -15.70 0.56 -8.26
C ASP A 99 -16.04 1.69 -9.24
N LEU A 100 -16.67 1.33 -10.35
CA LEU A 100 -17.16 2.28 -11.36
C LEU A 100 -18.48 2.92 -10.96
N ASP A 101 -18.90 2.77 -9.71
CA ASP A 101 -20.11 3.37 -9.21
C ASP A 101 -20.17 4.88 -9.47
N ALA A 102 -21.31 5.34 -9.91
CA ALA A 102 -21.59 6.74 -10.14
C ALA A 102 -21.48 7.54 -8.83
N GLY A 103 -20.28 7.99 -8.50
CA GLY A 103 -19.93 8.65 -7.24
C GLY A 103 -18.70 8.05 -6.57
N GLY A 104 -18.16 6.93 -7.06
CA GLY A 104 -16.92 6.35 -6.59
C GLY A 104 -15.71 7.26 -6.88
N ASN A 105 -14.80 7.34 -5.94
CA ASN A 105 -13.58 8.16 -6.03
C ASN A 105 -12.51 7.55 -6.93
N ARG A 106 -12.78 6.43 -7.62
CA ARG A 106 -11.80 5.61 -8.35
C ARG A 106 -10.60 5.22 -7.48
N GLU A 107 -10.89 4.81 -6.28
CA GLU A 107 -9.90 4.32 -5.34
C GLU A 107 -9.79 2.81 -5.42
N ARG A 108 -8.56 2.33 -5.26
CA ARG A 108 -8.24 0.90 -5.24
C ARG A 108 -7.66 0.52 -3.90
N LEU A 109 -7.85 -0.72 -3.55
CA LEU A 109 -7.10 -1.41 -2.53
C LEU A 109 -5.94 -2.15 -3.20
N ALA A 110 -4.75 -2.10 -2.61
CA ALA A 110 -3.62 -2.92 -3.02
C ALA A 110 -3.09 -3.72 -1.83
N TYR A 111 -2.71 -4.96 -2.09
CA TYR A 111 -1.93 -5.76 -1.15
C TYR A 111 -0.51 -5.88 -1.68
N LEU A 112 0.46 -5.29 -0.93
CA LEU A 112 1.88 -5.48 -1.17
C LEU A 112 2.39 -6.60 -0.28
N TYR A 113 3.24 -7.44 -0.81
CA TYR A 113 3.81 -8.54 -0.03
C TYR A 113 5.23 -8.88 -0.46
N ASP A 114 6.02 -9.29 0.53
CA ASP A 114 7.34 -9.88 0.31
C ASP A 114 7.17 -11.38 -0.01
N THR A 115 7.57 -11.78 -1.21
CA THR A 115 7.44 -13.17 -1.69
C THR A 115 8.28 -14.18 -0.91
N ARG A 116 9.20 -13.71 -0.07
CA ARG A 116 9.98 -14.55 0.84
C ARG A 116 9.18 -14.98 2.05
N ALA A 117 8.23 -14.14 2.49
CA ALA A 117 7.37 -14.38 3.66
C ALA A 117 5.95 -14.80 3.27
N VAL A 118 5.43 -14.31 2.14
CA VAL A 118 4.03 -14.48 1.74
C VAL A 118 3.94 -15.05 0.34
N ARG A 119 3.16 -16.12 0.20
CA ARG A 119 2.86 -16.71 -1.10
C ARG A 119 1.42 -16.43 -1.50
N PHE A 120 1.24 -15.75 -2.62
CA PHE A 120 -0.08 -15.60 -3.23
C PHE A 120 -0.51 -16.90 -3.93
N THR A 121 -1.67 -17.42 -3.57
CA THR A 121 -2.18 -18.70 -4.09
C THR A 121 -2.93 -18.58 -5.42
N GLY A 122 -3.10 -17.37 -5.93
CA GLY A 122 -3.82 -17.11 -7.19
C GLY A 122 -5.32 -16.86 -7.01
N LEU A 123 -5.86 -16.95 -5.80
CA LEU A 123 -7.25 -16.66 -5.49
C LEU A 123 -7.34 -15.41 -4.62
N ALA A 124 -8.02 -14.39 -5.13
CA ALA A 124 -8.45 -13.21 -4.38
C ALA A 124 -9.86 -12.86 -4.81
N SER A 125 -10.67 -12.41 -3.86
CA SER A 125 -12.00 -11.90 -4.13
C SER A 125 -12.23 -10.61 -3.36
N GLU A 126 -13.01 -9.71 -3.92
CA GLU A 126 -13.47 -8.51 -3.26
C GLU A 126 -14.90 -8.74 -2.77
N ALA A 127 -15.14 -8.47 -1.49
CA ALA A 127 -16.49 -8.48 -0.95
C ALA A 127 -17.01 -7.04 -0.99
N GLY A 128 -17.85 -6.74 -1.96
CA GLY A 128 -18.53 -5.46 -2.09
C GLY A 128 -20.00 -5.59 -1.71
N GLU A 129 -20.55 -4.62 -1.00
CA GLU A 129 -21.99 -4.51 -0.85
C GLU A 129 -22.57 -3.70 -2.01
N PRO A 130 -23.54 -4.25 -2.79
CA PRO A 130 -24.22 -3.50 -3.80
C PRO A 130 -24.91 -2.28 -3.15
N ARG A 131 -24.78 -1.13 -3.77
CA ARG A 131 -25.42 0.10 -3.31
C ARG A 131 -26.51 0.51 -4.28
N ARG A 132 -27.66 0.93 -3.75
CA ARG A 132 -28.74 1.54 -4.53
C ARG A 132 -28.93 2.99 -4.14
N LYS A 133 -29.42 3.78 -5.09
CA LYS A 133 -29.75 5.18 -4.84
C LYS A 133 -31.17 5.31 -4.32
N VAL A 134 -31.36 5.83 -3.11
CA VAL A 134 -32.66 6.11 -2.50
C VAL A 134 -32.69 7.59 -2.14
N ASN A 135 -33.65 8.34 -2.69
CA ASN A 135 -33.81 9.80 -2.46
C ASN A 135 -32.52 10.62 -2.72
N GLY A 136 -31.69 10.19 -3.69
CA GLY A 136 -30.45 10.90 -4.02
C GLY A 136 -29.22 10.44 -3.25
N GLU A 137 -29.36 9.63 -2.20
CA GLU A 137 -28.28 9.08 -1.40
C GLU A 137 -28.01 7.60 -1.75
N TYR A 138 -26.74 7.19 -1.69
CA TYR A 138 -26.35 5.81 -1.87
C TYR A 138 -26.47 5.06 -0.54
N VAL A 139 -27.37 4.09 -0.48
CA VAL A 139 -27.54 3.22 0.69
C VAL A 139 -27.10 1.81 0.36
N PRO A 140 -26.45 1.11 1.30
CA PRO A 140 -26.10 -0.30 1.12
C PRO A 140 -27.37 -1.11 0.86
N GLU A 141 -27.31 -2.02 -0.09
CA GLU A 141 -28.36 -3.01 -0.30
C GLU A 141 -28.09 -4.18 0.63
N LEU A 142 -28.54 -4.05 1.89
CA LEU A 142 -28.37 -5.11 2.87
C LEU A 142 -29.24 -6.30 2.48
N SER A 143 -28.64 -7.30 1.87
CA SER A 143 -29.22 -8.63 1.76
C SER A 143 -28.68 -9.49 2.90
N PHE A 144 -29.40 -9.59 3.98
CA PHE A 144 -29.15 -10.64 4.97
C PHE A 144 -29.74 -11.95 4.44
N TRP A 145 -28.87 -12.93 4.29
CA TRP A 145 -29.23 -14.33 4.06
C TRP A 145 -29.26 -15.09 5.37
#